data_af171a4aee80bf25455c2c1c50d132b5
#
_entry.id   af171a4aee80bf25455c2c1c50d132b5
#
_cell.length_a   1.000
_cell.length_b   1.000
_cell.length_c   1.000
_cell.angle_alpha   90.00
_cell.angle_beta   90.00
_cell.angle_gamma   90.00
#
_symmetry.space_group_name_H-M   'P 1'
#
loop_
_entity.id
_entity.type
_entity.pdbx_description
1 polymer ?
#
loop_
_entity_poly.entity_id
_entity_poly.type
_entity_poly.pdbx_seq_one_letter_code
_entity_poly.pdbx_strand_id
1 'polypeptide(L)'
;MTSPSGPKAVAGRGPTFLIAGVMKGGTSSLHWYLDQHPQVFMTTRKELHFFDRPPAWRVAALDQYLARFDDTGRFTARGESSPSYCYAPGAMAAIAEYDPQMKIIISLRDPVDRAISHIEHRHKISRRPHKTLVHFDIWEELARDLRTQPLQPGAQVTERSRGYHVRGHYHQQLRRMYEHFPTGQVLVLRLEDFRSDTAGQLNRVTDFLGIARHTFDNLAPSNVNQYERPDAAVYEYLAAYYLIHNRILTEDYGIRTDDWRTPASPLLRLSGAAPGEPPA
;
A
#
# COMPACT_ATOMS: atom_id res chain seq x y z
N MET A 1 25.97 -9.41 -20.07
CA MET A 1 26.44 -8.84 -18.79
C MET A 1 25.35 -9.16 -17.77
N THR A 2 25.64 -10.01 -16.79
CA THR A 2 24.72 -10.32 -15.69
C THR A 2 24.55 -9.06 -14.84
N SER A 3 23.32 -8.60 -14.67
CA SER A 3 23.05 -7.50 -13.74
C SER A 3 23.60 -7.89 -12.36
N PRO A 4 24.24 -6.95 -11.63
CA PRO A 4 24.72 -7.25 -10.29
C PRO A 4 23.55 -7.72 -9.41
N SER A 5 23.74 -8.85 -8.74
CA SER A 5 22.78 -9.34 -7.77
C SER A 5 22.67 -8.36 -6.58
N GLY A 6 21.46 -8.22 -6.03
CA GLY A 6 21.24 -7.43 -4.82
C GLY A 6 21.78 -8.13 -3.56
N PRO A 7 21.70 -7.44 -2.40
CA PRO A 7 22.12 -8.02 -1.13
C PRO A 7 21.16 -9.12 -0.68
N LYS A 8 21.70 -10.08 0.07
CA LYS A 8 20.94 -11.18 0.70
C LYS A 8 20.66 -10.87 2.18
N ALA A 9 19.62 -11.50 2.73
CA ALA A 9 19.31 -11.43 4.14
C ALA A 9 20.47 -11.98 4.99
N VAL A 10 20.69 -11.34 6.12
CA VAL A 10 21.66 -11.76 7.15
C VAL A 10 20.87 -12.39 8.30
N ALA A 11 21.19 -13.63 8.64
CA ALA A 11 20.48 -14.35 9.69
C ALA A 11 20.43 -13.53 11.01
N GLY A 12 19.25 -13.43 11.59
CA GLY A 12 19.02 -12.69 12.82
C GLY A 12 19.00 -11.16 12.68
N ARG A 13 19.29 -10.60 11.49
CA ARG A 13 19.32 -9.15 11.23
C ARG A 13 18.32 -8.74 10.17
N GLY A 14 17.82 -7.50 10.26
CA GLY A 14 16.90 -6.92 9.29
C GLY A 14 15.44 -7.38 9.47
N PRO A 15 14.57 -7.05 8.49
CA PRO A 15 13.14 -7.34 8.57
C PRO A 15 12.83 -8.83 8.40
N THR A 16 11.77 -9.28 9.04
CA THR A 16 11.12 -10.57 8.80
C THR A 16 9.77 -10.40 8.11
N PHE A 17 9.24 -9.18 8.09
CA PHE A 17 8.03 -8.81 7.34
C PHE A 17 8.08 -7.36 6.88
N LEU A 18 7.28 -7.06 5.87
CA LEU A 18 7.15 -5.71 5.30
C LEU A 18 5.68 -5.32 5.16
N ILE A 19 5.33 -4.10 5.57
CA ILE A 19 4.06 -3.47 5.19
C ILE A 19 4.33 -2.76 3.86
N ALA A 20 4.10 -3.48 2.76
CA ALA A 20 4.52 -3.08 1.42
C ALA A 20 3.54 -2.17 0.68
N GLY A 21 2.35 -1.94 1.23
CA GLY A 21 1.32 -1.14 0.56
C GLY A 21 -0.01 -1.11 1.29
N VAL A 22 -0.96 -0.38 0.74
CA VAL A 22 -0.85 0.59 -0.36
C VAL A 22 -0.71 1.99 0.22
N MET A 23 -0.13 2.89 -0.54
CA MET A 23 -0.10 4.30 -0.14
C MET A 23 -1.52 4.82 0.07
N LYS A 24 -1.80 5.43 1.22
CA LYS A 24 -3.13 5.88 1.69
C LYS A 24 -4.10 4.76 2.08
N GLY A 25 -3.61 3.53 2.24
CA GLY A 25 -4.35 2.35 2.71
C GLY A 25 -4.30 2.10 4.23
N GLY A 26 -3.91 3.08 5.05
CA GLY A 26 -3.89 2.92 6.51
C GLY A 26 -2.59 2.31 7.09
N THR A 27 -1.55 2.18 6.26
CA THR A 27 -0.25 1.58 6.67
C THR A 27 0.42 2.28 7.86
N SER A 28 0.15 3.57 8.10
CA SER A 28 0.68 4.28 9.27
C SER A 28 0.03 3.83 10.57
N SER A 29 -1.29 3.62 10.57
CA SER A 29 -2.01 3.08 11.72
C SER A 29 -1.58 1.65 12.00
N LEU A 30 -1.48 0.81 10.96
CA LEU A 30 -1.01 -0.57 11.11
C LEU A 30 0.41 -0.64 11.67
N HIS A 31 1.32 0.20 11.16
CA HIS A 31 2.69 0.31 11.70
C HIS A 31 2.67 0.66 13.19
N TRP A 32 1.90 1.67 13.57
CA TRP A 32 1.80 2.13 14.96
C TRP A 32 1.14 1.09 15.88
N TYR A 33 0.12 0.35 15.41
CA TYR A 33 -0.44 -0.75 16.20
C TYR A 33 0.59 -1.84 16.44
N LEU A 34 1.31 -2.26 15.40
CA LEU A 34 2.31 -3.32 15.54
C LEU A 34 3.49 -2.90 16.42
N ASP A 35 3.84 -1.63 16.46
CA ASP A 35 4.90 -1.10 17.34
C ASP A 35 4.55 -1.22 18.84
N GLN A 36 3.25 -1.37 19.18
CA GLN A 36 2.82 -1.60 20.57
C GLN A 36 2.94 -3.08 20.99
N HIS A 37 3.17 -3.99 20.04
CA HIS A 37 3.16 -5.43 20.33
C HIS A 37 4.50 -5.88 20.91
N PRO A 38 4.52 -6.59 22.08
CA PRO A 38 5.76 -6.92 22.80
C PRO A 38 6.72 -7.85 22.05
N GLN A 39 6.23 -8.60 21.06
CA GLN A 39 7.03 -9.49 20.22
C GLN A 39 7.40 -8.88 18.86
N VAL A 40 7.02 -7.63 18.58
CA VAL A 40 7.27 -6.95 17.30
C VAL A 40 8.20 -5.78 17.51
N PHE A 41 9.19 -5.67 16.66
CA PHE A 41 9.99 -4.46 16.47
C PHE A 41 9.56 -3.78 15.17
N MET A 42 9.19 -2.51 15.25
CA MET A 42 8.98 -1.67 14.08
C MET A 42 10.08 -0.62 13.98
N THR A 43 10.57 -0.35 12.76
CA THR A 43 11.57 0.71 12.58
C THR A 43 11.01 2.07 12.98
N THR A 44 11.74 2.83 13.78
CA THR A 44 11.34 4.19 14.22
C THR A 44 11.03 5.11 13.04
N ARG A 45 11.82 5.01 11.97
CA ARG A 45 11.59 5.73 10.72
C ARG A 45 10.81 4.85 9.77
N LYS A 46 9.69 5.36 9.26
CA LYS A 46 8.93 4.77 8.16
C LYS A 46 9.54 5.12 6.80
N GLU A 47 9.12 4.36 5.79
CA GLU A 47 9.46 4.62 4.38
C GLU A 47 10.97 4.66 4.15
N LEU A 48 11.63 3.54 4.51
CA LEU A 48 13.08 3.40 4.35
C LEU A 48 13.47 3.38 2.88
N HIS A 49 12.56 2.98 1.98
CA HIS A 49 12.78 2.97 0.54
C HIS A 49 14.04 2.20 0.13
N PHE A 50 14.27 1.04 0.74
CA PHE A 50 15.45 0.22 0.45
C PHE A 50 15.25 -0.62 -0.81
N PHE A 51 14.12 -1.32 -0.93
CA PHE A 51 13.88 -2.28 -2.01
C PHE A 51 13.43 -1.64 -3.34
N ASP A 52 13.03 -0.40 -3.35
CA ASP A 52 12.73 0.37 -4.56
C ASP A 52 13.95 1.14 -5.11
N ARG A 53 15.15 0.82 -4.61
CA ARG A 53 16.43 1.38 -5.07
C ARG A 53 17.16 0.41 -6.01
N PRO A 54 18.07 0.94 -6.87
CA PRO A 54 18.91 0.11 -7.72
C PRO A 54 19.78 -0.88 -6.92
N PRO A 55 20.10 -2.07 -7.49
CA PRO A 55 20.88 -3.09 -6.79
C PRO A 55 22.21 -2.59 -6.21
N ALA A 56 23.00 -1.85 -6.97
CA ALA A 56 24.27 -1.30 -6.52
C ALA A 56 24.14 -0.39 -5.28
N TRP A 57 23.05 0.42 -5.24
CA TRP A 57 22.76 1.26 -4.08
C TRP A 57 22.39 0.40 -2.85
N ARG A 58 21.57 -0.64 -3.04
CA ARG A 58 21.18 -1.55 -1.96
C ARG A 58 22.38 -2.28 -1.36
N VAL A 59 23.34 -2.71 -2.19
CA VAL A 59 24.59 -3.30 -1.71
C VAL A 59 25.36 -2.30 -0.84
N ALA A 60 25.54 -1.09 -1.32
CA ALA A 60 26.29 -0.05 -0.58
C ALA A 60 25.59 0.42 0.71
N ALA A 61 24.25 0.36 0.76
CA ALA A 61 23.46 0.84 1.89
C ALA A 61 23.01 -0.27 2.87
N LEU A 62 23.42 -1.53 2.64
CA LEU A 62 22.91 -2.67 3.40
C LEU A 62 23.14 -2.54 4.90
N ASP A 63 24.37 -2.21 5.33
CA ASP A 63 24.66 -2.08 6.75
C ASP A 63 23.89 -0.95 7.43
N GLN A 64 23.67 0.16 6.71
CA GLN A 64 22.85 1.27 7.19
C GLN A 64 21.37 0.87 7.30
N TYR A 65 20.88 0.04 6.38
CA TYR A 65 19.54 -0.51 6.41
C TYR A 65 19.36 -1.48 7.58
N LEU A 66 20.28 -2.43 7.75
CA LEU A 66 20.25 -3.41 8.83
C LEU A 66 20.37 -2.77 10.22
N ALA A 67 21.15 -1.69 10.35
CA ALA A 67 21.27 -0.92 11.60
C ALA A 67 19.95 -0.22 12.02
N ARG A 68 18.88 -0.26 11.22
CA ARG A 68 17.57 0.24 11.58
C ARG A 68 16.75 -0.77 12.37
N PHE A 69 17.18 -2.01 12.46
CA PHE A 69 16.47 -3.09 13.13
C PHE A 69 17.19 -3.52 14.40
N ASP A 70 16.40 -3.93 15.41
CA ASP A 70 16.96 -4.57 16.59
C ASP A 70 17.50 -5.96 16.24
N ASP A 71 18.72 -6.24 16.61
CA ASP A 71 19.42 -7.50 16.41
C ASP A 71 19.68 -8.28 17.73
N THR A 72 19.13 -7.81 18.84
CA THR A 72 19.30 -8.43 20.17
C THR A 72 18.65 -9.81 20.31
N GLY A 73 17.80 -10.20 19.36
CA GLY A 73 16.99 -11.42 19.42
C GLY A 73 15.77 -11.33 20.34
N ARG A 74 15.50 -10.17 20.91
CA ARG A 74 14.35 -9.94 21.81
C ARG A 74 13.00 -10.09 21.10
N PHE A 75 12.94 -9.68 19.82
CA PHE A 75 11.70 -9.62 19.06
C PHE A 75 11.58 -10.80 18.09
N THR A 76 10.40 -11.44 18.07
CA THR A 76 10.09 -12.54 17.15
C THR A 76 9.90 -12.04 15.72
N ALA A 77 9.27 -10.88 15.56
CA ALA A 77 9.02 -10.26 14.27
C ALA A 77 9.62 -8.85 14.20
N ARG A 78 10.25 -8.53 13.08
CA ARG A 78 10.86 -7.21 12.82
C ARG A 78 10.34 -6.67 11.50
N GLY A 79 9.77 -5.48 11.51
CA GLY A 79 9.10 -4.92 10.36
C GLY A 79 9.48 -3.49 10.00
N GLU A 80 9.30 -3.16 8.76
CA GLU A 80 9.26 -1.79 8.25
C GLU A 80 8.00 -1.55 7.40
N SER A 81 7.69 -0.28 7.13
CA SER A 81 6.54 0.15 6.36
C SER A 81 6.96 1.11 5.26
N SER A 82 7.02 0.62 4.03
CA SER A 82 7.27 1.39 2.81
C SER A 82 6.16 1.11 1.79
N PRO A 83 5.06 1.88 1.83
CA PRO A 83 3.85 1.58 1.05
C PRO A 83 4.01 1.67 -0.47
N SER A 84 5.15 2.17 -0.95
CA SER A 84 5.49 2.23 -2.37
C SER A 84 6.00 0.91 -2.93
N TYR A 85 6.43 -0.04 -2.11
CA TYR A 85 7.02 -1.30 -2.61
C TYR A 85 6.06 -2.10 -3.49
N CYS A 86 4.77 -2.16 -3.16
CA CYS A 86 3.78 -2.84 -3.98
C CYS A 86 3.64 -2.23 -5.38
N TYR A 87 3.91 -0.95 -5.52
CA TYR A 87 3.78 -0.21 -6.76
C TYR A 87 5.09 -0.07 -7.53
N ALA A 88 6.23 0.03 -6.84
CA ALA A 88 7.54 0.26 -7.45
C ALA A 88 7.97 -0.93 -8.34
N PRO A 89 8.29 -0.70 -9.61
CA PRO A 89 8.76 -1.77 -10.49
C PRO A 89 10.03 -2.41 -9.95
N GLY A 90 10.05 -3.74 -9.88
CA GLY A 90 11.21 -4.52 -9.42
C GLY A 90 11.37 -4.63 -7.91
N ALA A 91 10.57 -3.92 -7.09
CA ALA A 91 10.69 -3.99 -5.64
C ALA A 91 10.36 -5.38 -5.09
N MET A 92 9.30 -6.04 -5.60
CA MET A 92 8.95 -7.40 -5.16
C MET A 92 10.05 -8.42 -5.51
N ALA A 93 10.63 -8.33 -6.71
CA ALA A 93 11.78 -9.14 -7.10
C ALA A 93 12.99 -8.91 -6.17
N ALA A 94 13.26 -7.64 -5.83
CA ALA A 94 14.34 -7.26 -4.92
C ALA A 94 14.13 -7.79 -3.50
N ILE A 95 12.89 -7.80 -3.01
CA ILE A 95 12.55 -8.37 -1.70
C ILE A 95 12.72 -9.89 -1.72
N ALA A 96 12.24 -10.57 -2.75
CA ALA A 96 12.40 -12.02 -2.89
C ALA A 96 13.86 -12.43 -3.08
N GLU A 97 14.67 -11.62 -3.79
CA GLU A 97 16.11 -11.80 -3.90
C GLU A 97 16.80 -11.66 -2.54
N TYR A 98 16.38 -10.69 -1.74
CA TYR A 98 16.92 -10.43 -0.39
C TYR A 98 16.55 -11.59 0.55
N ASP A 99 15.26 -11.89 0.68
CA ASP A 99 14.75 -12.98 1.52
C ASP A 99 13.50 -13.61 0.88
N PRO A 100 13.63 -14.85 0.33
CA PRO A 100 12.48 -15.56 -0.26
C PRO A 100 11.44 -16.00 0.79
N GLN A 101 11.73 -15.90 2.09
CA GLN A 101 10.79 -16.20 3.18
C GLN A 101 10.13 -14.94 3.76
N MET A 102 10.38 -13.78 3.16
CA MET A 102 9.79 -12.51 3.61
C MET A 102 8.27 -12.58 3.66
N LYS A 103 7.69 -12.16 4.78
CA LYS A 103 6.23 -11.99 4.91
C LYS A 103 5.83 -10.58 4.44
N ILE A 104 4.82 -10.52 3.57
CA ILE A 104 4.35 -9.26 2.97
C ILE A 104 2.94 -8.96 3.47
N ILE A 105 2.73 -7.76 3.99
CA ILE A 105 1.40 -7.26 4.36
C ILE A 105 1.04 -6.11 3.42
N ILE A 106 -0.15 -6.17 2.84
CA ILE A 106 -0.72 -5.11 2.03
C ILE A 106 -2.12 -4.76 2.55
N SER A 107 -2.36 -3.49 2.81
CA SER A 107 -3.67 -2.97 3.22
C SER A 107 -4.26 -2.17 2.08
N LEU A 108 -5.28 -2.70 1.45
CA LEU A 108 -6.04 -2.08 0.38
C LEU A 108 -7.06 -1.07 0.94
N ARG A 109 -7.56 -0.22 0.09
CA ARG A 109 -8.62 0.75 0.36
C ARG A 109 -9.42 0.95 -0.92
N ASP A 110 -10.69 1.37 -0.82
CA ASP A 110 -11.43 1.87 -1.97
C ASP A 110 -10.51 2.75 -2.85
N PRO A 111 -10.23 2.37 -4.11
CA PRO A 111 -9.25 3.06 -4.93
C PRO A 111 -9.64 4.50 -5.28
N VAL A 112 -10.93 4.82 -5.25
CA VAL A 112 -11.45 6.19 -5.41
C VAL A 112 -11.01 7.04 -4.22
N ASP A 113 -11.35 6.60 -3.01
CA ASP A 113 -10.99 7.30 -1.78
C ASP A 113 -9.47 7.35 -1.58
N ARG A 114 -8.74 6.32 -2.03
CA ARG A 114 -7.28 6.29 -2.01
C ARG A 114 -6.69 7.34 -2.95
N ALA A 115 -7.21 7.44 -4.19
CA ALA A 115 -6.73 8.40 -5.18
C ALA A 115 -6.93 9.84 -4.69
N ILE A 116 -8.13 10.17 -4.23
CA ILE A 116 -8.47 11.49 -3.66
C ILE A 116 -7.56 11.80 -2.47
N SER A 117 -7.42 10.86 -1.53
CA SER A 117 -6.54 11.04 -0.37
C SER A 117 -5.06 11.25 -0.75
N HIS A 118 -4.61 10.67 -1.87
CA HIS A 118 -3.24 10.88 -2.36
C HIS A 118 -3.07 12.26 -2.97
N ILE A 119 -4.01 12.70 -3.79
CA ILE A 119 -4.02 14.03 -4.41
C ILE A 119 -3.97 15.11 -3.32
N GLU A 120 -4.87 15.02 -2.35
CA GLU A 120 -4.96 15.95 -1.22
C GLU A 120 -3.67 15.95 -0.36
N HIS A 121 -3.14 14.77 -0.07
CA HIS A 121 -1.88 14.66 0.68
C HIS A 121 -0.73 15.36 -0.05
N ARG A 122 -0.60 15.12 -1.35
CA ARG A 122 0.42 15.74 -2.17
C ARG A 122 0.26 17.27 -2.24
N HIS A 123 -0.98 17.74 -2.32
CA HIS A 123 -1.31 19.16 -2.26
C HIS A 123 -0.87 19.76 -0.91
N LYS A 124 -1.20 19.10 0.21
CA LYS A 124 -0.82 19.52 1.57
C LYS A 124 0.68 19.66 1.73
N ILE A 125 1.48 18.66 1.30
CA ILE A 125 2.93 18.71 1.42
C ILE A 125 3.60 19.70 0.44
N SER A 126 2.91 20.09 -0.63
CA SER A 126 3.39 21.12 -1.56
C SER A 126 3.15 22.54 -1.06
N ARG A 127 2.23 22.72 -0.12
CA ARG A 127 1.97 24.00 0.57
C ARG A 127 3.04 24.25 1.64
N ARG A 128 4.25 24.63 1.24
CA ARG A 128 5.23 25.19 2.17
C ARG A 128 4.83 26.62 2.54
N PRO A 129 5.15 27.14 3.76
CA PRO A 129 4.62 28.40 4.31
C PRO A 129 4.85 29.66 3.48
N HIS A 130 5.61 29.62 2.41
CA HIS A 130 6.02 30.77 1.59
C HIS A 130 5.77 30.64 0.09
N LYS A 131 4.96 29.64 -0.34
CA LYS A 131 4.56 29.56 -1.75
C LYS A 131 3.16 30.13 -1.94
N THR A 132 3.03 31.05 -2.89
CA THR A 132 1.78 31.59 -3.43
C THR A 132 0.73 30.49 -3.55
N LEU A 133 -0.52 30.79 -3.16
CA LEU A 133 -1.68 29.91 -3.34
C LEU A 133 -1.75 29.48 -4.80
N VAL A 134 -1.20 28.34 -5.11
CA VAL A 134 -1.43 27.71 -6.42
C VAL A 134 -2.86 27.19 -6.40
N HIS A 135 -3.67 27.67 -7.32
CA HIS A 135 -5.01 27.14 -7.53
C HIS A 135 -4.90 25.63 -7.71
N PHE A 136 -5.58 24.89 -6.87
CA PHE A 136 -5.58 23.44 -6.92
C PHE A 136 -6.83 22.97 -7.65
N ASP A 137 -6.64 22.46 -8.86
CA ASP A 137 -7.69 21.83 -9.64
C ASP A 137 -7.44 20.30 -9.66
N ILE A 138 -8.34 19.55 -9.06
CA ILE A 138 -8.26 18.08 -9.01
C ILE A 138 -8.34 17.45 -10.39
N TRP A 139 -9.11 18.05 -11.32
CA TRP A 139 -9.21 17.58 -12.69
C TRP A 139 -7.91 17.75 -13.45
N GLU A 140 -7.22 18.88 -13.27
CA GLU A 140 -5.88 19.07 -13.83
C GLU A 140 -4.88 18.03 -13.30
N GLU A 141 -4.89 17.74 -12.00
CA GLU A 141 -4.01 16.73 -11.42
C GLU A 141 -4.31 15.34 -11.98
N LEU A 142 -5.58 14.95 -12.12
CA LEU A 142 -5.98 13.69 -12.71
C LEU A 142 -5.58 13.61 -14.20
N ALA A 143 -5.81 14.68 -14.97
CA ALA A 143 -5.43 14.74 -16.36
C ALA A 143 -3.90 14.71 -16.56
N ARG A 144 -3.14 15.33 -15.67
CA ARG A 144 -1.66 15.24 -15.67
C ARG A 144 -1.18 13.85 -15.33
N ASP A 145 -1.86 13.16 -14.41
CA ASP A 145 -1.52 11.79 -14.00
C ASP A 145 -1.64 10.80 -15.15
N LEU A 146 -2.71 10.90 -15.97
CA LEU A 146 -2.90 10.07 -17.16
C LEU A 146 -1.81 10.24 -18.23
N ARG A 147 -1.17 11.41 -18.28
CA ARG A 147 -0.05 11.71 -19.19
C ARG A 147 1.32 11.32 -18.63
N THR A 148 1.37 10.85 -17.38
CA THR A 148 2.63 10.45 -16.73
C THR A 148 3.11 9.13 -17.31
N GLN A 149 4.36 9.08 -17.76
CA GLN A 149 4.97 7.85 -18.26
C GLN A 149 5.04 6.77 -17.17
N PRO A 150 4.90 5.48 -17.54
CA PRO A 150 5.11 4.38 -16.62
C PRO A 150 6.48 4.44 -15.95
N LEU A 151 6.52 4.08 -14.68
CA LEU A 151 7.80 4.03 -13.94
C LEU A 151 8.70 2.94 -14.51
N GLN A 152 9.96 3.27 -14.65
CA GLN A 152 11.00 2.30 -15.02
C GLN A 152 11.51 1.56 -13.77
N PRO A 153 12.03 0.32 -13.92
CA PRO A 153 12.68 -0.40 -12.83
C PRO A 153 13.79 0.43 -12.19
N GLY A 154 13.80 0.51 -10.85
CA GLY A 154 14.76 1.33 -10.10
C GLY A 154 14.39 2.82 -9.99
N ALA A 155 13.30 3.26 -10.61
CA ALA A 155 12.80 4.62 -10.38
C ALA A 155 12.31 4.78 -8.95
N GLN A 156 12.80 5.83 -8.27
CA GLN A 156 12.38 6.10 -6.91
C GLN A 156 10.91 6.54 -6.87
N VAL A 157 10.11 5.82 -6.10
CA VAL A 157 8.71 6.14 -5.84
C VAL A 157 8.58 6.77 -4.46
N THR A 158 8.19 8.02 -4.43
CA THR A 158 7.98 8.77 -3.17
C THR A 158 6.50 9.14 -3.00
N GLU A 159 6.15 9.66 -1.84
CA GLU A 159 4.83 10.26 -1.58
C GLU A 159 4.49 11.43 -2.53
N ARG A 160 5.52 12.04 -3.16
CA ARG A 160 5.37 13.12 -4.13
C ARG A 160 5.19 12.64 -5.57
N SER A 161 5.44 11.35 -5.82
CA SER A 161 5.24 10.78 -7.14
C SER A 161 3.75 10.65 -7.44
N ARG A 162 3.33 11.01 -8.66
CA ARG A 162 1.96 10.78 -9.15
C ARG A 162 1.66 9.28 -9.27
N GLY A 163 0.70 8.93 -10.02
CA GLY A 163 0.19 7.57 -10.20
C GLY A 163 -1.12 7.40 -9.45
N TYR A 164 -1.94 8.46 -9.42
CA TYR A 164 -3.23 8.42 -8.73
C TYR A 164 -4.13 7.31 -9.28
N HIS A 165 -4.15 7.12 -10.59
CA HIS A 165 -4.91 6.06 -11.23
C HIS A 165 -4.25 4.69 -11.03
N VAL A 166 -3.02 4.54 -11.49
CA VAL A 166 -2.36 3.22 -11.59
C VAL A 166 -2.02 2.60 -10.23
N ARG A 167 -1.85 3.40 -9.19
CA ARG A 167 -1.68 2.87 -7.82
C ARG A 167 -2.95 2.22 -7.25
N GLY A 168 -4.11 2.42 -7.89
CA GLY A 168 -5.35 1.73 -7.59
C GLY A 168 -5.54 0.42 -8.37
N HIS A 169 -4.65 0.08 -9.30
CA HIS A 169 -4.69 -1.20 -10.03
C HIS A 169 -4.15 -2.35 -9.16
N TYR A 170 -4.84 -2.65 -8.06
CA TYR A 170 -4.37 -3.59 -7.04
C TYR A 170 -4.17 -5.00 -7.58
N HIS A 171 -5.00 -5.45 -8.53
CA HIS A 171 -4.83 -6.76 -9.18
C HIS A 171 -3.45 -6.91 -9.84
N GLN A 172 -2.91 -5.83 -10.47
CA GLN A 172 -1.57 -5.85 -11.05
C GLN A 172 -0.47 -5.89 -9.98
N GLN A 173 -0.69 -5.24 -8.85
CA GLN A 173 0.23 -5.25 -7.73
C GLN A 173 0.25 -6.63 -7.06
N LEU A 174 -0.91 -7.23 -6.82
CA LEU A 174 -1.02 -8.59 -6.27
C LEU A 174 -0.42 -9.62 -7.23
N ARG A 175 -0.67 -9.51 -8.54
CA ARG A 175 -0.04 -10.40 -9.52
C ARG A 175 1.49 -10.39 -9.38
N ARG A 176 2.12 -9.20 -9.35
CA ARG A 176 3.57 -9.08 -9.16
C ARG A 176 4.06 -9.64 -7.81
N MET A 177 3.25 -9.55 -6.76
CA MET A 177 3.60 -10.18 -5.47
C MET A 177 3.58 -11.69 -5.58
N TYR A 178 2.53 -12.27 -6.16
CA TYR A 178 2.37 -13.72 -6.30
C TYR A 178 3.30 -14.36 -7.33
N GLU A 179 3.92 -13.57 -8.22
CA GLU A 179 5.03 -14.02 -9.07
C GLU A 179 6.30 -14.37 -8.25
N HIS A 180 6.42 -13.83 -7.04
CA HIS A 180 7.61 -13.97 -6.20
C HIS A 180 7.35 -14.64 -4.86
N PHE A 181 6.14 -14.55 -4.33
CA PHE A 181 5.77 -15.05 -3.01
C PHE A 181 4.53 -15.93 -3.08
N PRO A 182 4.54 -17.11 -2.44
CA PRO A 182 3.33 -17.93 -2.32
C PRO A 182 2.27 -17.20 -1.51
N THR A 183 1.00 -17.58 -1.69
CA THR A 183 -0.15 -16.93 -1.04
C THR A 183 -0.04 -16.90 0.49
N GLY A 184 0.56 -17.93 1.10
CA GLY A 184 0.79 -17.97 2.55
C GLY A 184 1.80 -16.95 3.07
N GLN A 185 2.56 -16.28 2.20
CA GLN A 185 3.50 -15.22 2.57
C GLN A 185 2.96 -13.81 2.30
N VAL A 186 1.74 -13.68 1.75
CA VAL A 186 1.12 -12.38 1.44
C VAL A 186 -0.20 -12.26 2.19
N LEU A 187 -0.27 -11.35 3.15
CA LEU A 187 -1.51 -11.01 3.84
C LEU A 187 -2.15 -9.78 3.21
N VAL A 188 -3.34 -9.97 2.66
CA VAL A 188 -4.15 -8.87 2.13
C VAL A 188 -5.19 -8.47 3.18
N LEU A 189 -5.19 -7.19 3.53
CA LEU A 189 -6.14 -6.53 4.43
C LEU A 189 -6.91 -5.47 3.66
N ARG A 190 -8.08 -5.07 4.15
CA ARG A 190 -8.84 -3.93 3.67
C ARG A 190 -8.97 -2.90 4.79
N LEU A 191 -8.77 -1.63 4.46
CA LEU A 191 -8.89 -0.54 5.43
C LEU A 191 -10.32 -0.44 5.99
N GLU A 192 -11.31 -0.75 5.17
CA GLU A 192 -12.73 -0.78 5.55
C GLU A 192 -12.98 -1.81 6.66
N ASP A 193 -12.44 -3.03 6.49
CA ASP A 193 -12.53 -4.09 7.50
C ASP A 193 -11.76 -3.72 8.77
N PHE A 194 -10.62 -3.05 8.62
CA PHE A 194 -9.86 -2.53 9.75
C PHE A 194 -10.65 -1.50 10.57
N ARG A 195 -11.45 -0.66 9.90
CA ARG A 195 -12.29 0.36 10.56
C ARG A 195 -13.48 -0.25 11.29
N SER A 196 -14.05 -1.32 10.76
CA SER A 196 -15.20 -2.00 11.36
C SER A 196 -14.80 -2.98 12.47
N ASP A 197 -13.63 -3.63 12.34
CA ASP A 197 -13.13 -4.63 13.29
C ASP A 197 -11.60 -4.57 13.41
N THR A 198 -11.09 -3.53 14.04
CA THR A 198 -9.64 -3.33 14.21
C THR A 198 -9.00 -4.49 14.96
N ALA A 199 -9.62 -4.98 16.03
CA ALA A 199 -9.07 -6.06 16.86
C ALA A 199 -9.00 -7.38 16.10
N GLY A 200 -10.05 -7.75 15.36
CA GLY A 200 -10.05 -8.96 14.53
C GLY A 200 -9.03 -8.90 13.42
N GLN A 201 -8.85 -7.74 12.78
CA GLN A 201 -7.84 -7.58 11.75
C GLN A 201 -6.41 -7.64 12.31
N LEU A 202 -6.17 -7.10 13.50
CA LEU A 202 -4.88 -7.25 14.19
C LEU A 202 -4.60 -8.70 14.59
N ASN A 203 -5.63 -9.46 15.01
CA ASN A 203 -5.48 -10.90 15.25
C ASN A 203 -5.08 -11.66 13.98
N ARG A 204 -5.64 -11.31 12.82
CA ARG A 204 -5.20 -11.89 11.54
C ARG A 204 -3.73 -11.58 11.24
N VAL A 205 -3.27 -10.38 11.59
CA VAL A 205 -1.85 -9.99 11.41
C VAL A 205 -0.95 -10.79 12.35
N THR A 206 -1.30 -10.92 13.63
CA THR A 206 -0.51 -11.70 14.60
C THR A 206 -0.45 -13.18 14.23
N ASP A 207 -1.57 -13.77 13.84
CA ASP A 207 -1.64 -15.16 13.37
C ASP A 207 -0.76 -15.34 12.11
N PHE A 208 -0.81 -14.41 11.14
CA PHE A 208 0.04 -14.42 9.95
C PHE A 208 1.53 -14.29 10.27
N LEU A 209 1.88 -13.43 11.21
CA LEU A 209 3.28 -13.27 11.64
C LEU A 209 3.78 -14.45 12.47
N GLY A 210 2.88 -15.26 13.04
CA GLY A 210 3.22 -16.39 13.91
C GLY A 210 3.63 -15.94 15.31
N ILE A 211 3.02 -14.86 15.81
CA ILE A 211 3.23 -14.31 17.15
C ILE A 211 1.97 -14.42 18.00
N ALA A 212 2.09 -14.26 19.30
CA ALA A 212 0.95 -14.30 20.21
C ALA A 212 -0.07 -13.19 19.89
N ARG A 213 -1.35 -13.43 20.16
CA ARG A 213 -2.36 -12.37 20.14
C ARG A 213 -2.11 -11.39 21.28
N HIS A 214 -2.40 -10.14 21.06
CA HIS A 214 -2.17 -9.05 22.00
C HIS A 214 -3.39 -8.15 22.12
N THR A 215 -3.66 -7.65 23.31
CA THR A 215 -4.67 -6.61 23.53
C THR A 215 -4.01 -5.25 23.38
N PHE A 216 -4.49 -4.47 22.41
CA PHE A 216 -3.95 -3.14 22.12
C PHE A 216 -4.72 -2.10 22.90
N ASP A 217 -4.05 -1.28 23.69
CA ASP A 217 -4.68 -0.30 24.59
C ASP A 217 -5.20 0.93 23.83
N ASN A 218 -4.62 1.24 22.69
CA ASN A 218 -4.99 2.40 21.89
C ASN A 218 -5.19 2.03 20.41
N LEU A 219 -6.44 1.95 20.00
CA LEU A 219 -6.85 1.67 18.64
C LEU A 219 -7.32 2.92 17.88
N ALA A 220 -7.07 4.12 18.41
CA ALA A 220 -7.40 5.35 17.72
C ALA A 220 -6.63 5.45 16.40
N PRO A 221 -7.28 5.69 15.26
CA PRO A 221 -6.61 5.78 13.98
C PRO A 221 -5.65 6.97 13.97
N SER A 222 -4.37 6.72 13.69
CA SER A 222 -3.42 7.79 13.42
C SER A 222 -3.71 8.43 12.05
N ASN A 223 -3.69 9.74 11.96
CA ASN A 223 -3.86 10.47 10.70
C ASN A 223 -5.26 10.43 10.04
N VAL A 224 -6.31 10.70 10.79
CA VAL A 224 -7.61 11.04 10.21
C VAL A 224 -7.50 12.45 9.61
N ASN A 225 -7.21 12.56 8.33
CA ASN A 225 -7.21 13.83 7.65
C ASN A 225 -8.65 14.20 7.27
N GLN A 226 -9.10 15.36 7.69
CA GLN A 226 -10.30 15.99 7.15
C GLN A 226 -9.91 16.73 5.86
N TYR A 227 -10.50 16.34 4.75
CA TYR A 227 -10.34 16.98 3.45
C TYR A 227 -11.64 17.68 3.07
N GLU A 228 -11.52 18.78 2.34
CA GLU A 228 -12.63 19.31 1.58
C GLU A 228 -13.05 18.26 0.55
N ARG A 229 -14.35 17.93 0.49
CA ARG A 229 -14.82 16.86 -0.42
C ARG A 229 -14.81 17.40 -1.84
N PRO A 230 -14.19 16.69 -2.80
CA PRO A 230 -14.32 17.05 -4.20
C PRO A 230 -15.77 16.99 -4.70
N ASP A 231 -16.01 17.60 -5.85
CA ASP A 231 -17.29 17.49 -6.55
C ASP A 231 -17.70 16.04 -6.79
N ALA A 232 -18.99 15.76 -6.80
CA ALA A 232 -19.53 14.42 -7.06
C ALA A 232 -19.03 13.83 -8.39
N ALA A 233 -18.83 14.66 -9.42
CA ALA A 233 -18.31 14.26 -10.71
C ALA A 233 -16.91 13.62 -10.64
N VAL A 234 -16.05 14.03 -9.69
CA VAL A 234 -14.73 13.40 -9.49
C VAL A 234 -14.88 11.97 -8.97
N TYR A 235 -15.81 11.76 -8.04
CA TYR A 235 -16.11 10.42 -7.52
C TYR A 235 -16.66 9.51 -8.61
N GLU A 236 -17.61 10.00 -9.41
CA GLU A 236 -18.21 9.26 -10.54
C GLU A 236 -17.15 8.87 -11.57
N TYR A 237 -16.31 9.80 -11.96
CA TYR A 237 -15.22 9.54 -12.90
C TYR A 237 -14.28 8.43 -12.38
N LEU A 238 -13.78 8.56 -11.15
CA LEU A 238 -12.86 7.58 -10.58
C LEU A 238 -13.54 6.23 -10.34
N ALA A 239 -14.81 6.21 -9.93
CA ALA A 239 -15.59 4.98 -9.77
C ALA A 239 -15.76 4.25 -11.11
N ALA A 240 -16.07 4.97 -12.18
CA ALA A 240 -16.14 4.43 -13.53
C ALA A 240 -14.78 3.88 -13.99
N TYR A 241 -13.72 4.62 -13.74
CA TYR A 241 -12.36 4.22 -14.09
C TYR A 241 -11.95 2.92 -13.40
N TYR A 242 -12.26 2.75 -12.10
CA TYR A 242 -11.87 1.57 -11.34
C TYR A 242 -12.80 0.37 -11.48
N LEU A 243 -13.95 0.50 -12.12
CA LEU A 243 -14.96 -0.55 -12.20
C LEU A 243 -14.39 -1.90 -12.66
N ILE A 244 -13.69 -1.90 -13.80
CA ILE A 244 -13.07 -3.13 -14.33
C ILE A 244 -11.96 -3.66 -13.42
N HIS A 245 -11.17 -2.78 -12.80
CA HIS A 245 -10.08 -3.17 -11.91
C HIS A 245 -10.57 -3.80 -10.62
N ASN A 246 -11.68 -3.28 -10.07
CA ASN A 246 -12.34 -3.82 -8.88
C ASN A 246 -12.98 -5.18 -9.20
N ARG A 247 -13.58 -5.31 -10.37
CA ARG A 247 -14.15 -6.58 -10.82
C ARG A 247 -13.09 -7.68 -10.93
N ILE A 248 -11.96 -7.42 -11.60
CA ILE A 248 -10.83 -8.36 -11.69
C ILE A 248 -10.32 -8.71 -10.27
N LEU A 249 -10.24 -7.75 -9.37
CA LEU A 249 -9.80 -7.96 -8.00
C LEU A 249 -10.72 -8.94 -7.25
N THR A 250 -12.02 -8.84 -7.46
CA THR A 250 -13.01 -9.75 -6.85
C THR A 250 -12.97 -11.12 -7.51
N GLU A 251 -12.98 -11.20 -8.84
CA GLU A 251 -13.07 -12.45 -9.59
C GLU A 251 -11.81 -13.30 -9.46
N ASP A 252 -10.61 -12.69 -9.60
CA ASP A 252 -9.34 -13.42 -9.65
C ASP A 252 -8.69 -13.61 -8.26
N TYR A 253 -8.97 -12.71 -7.32
CA TYR A 253 -8.29 -12.68 -6.00
C TYR A 253 -9.24 -12.87 -4.82
N GLY A 254 -10.55 -12.95 -5.05
CA GLY A 254 -11.55 -13.09 -3.99
C GLY A 254 -11.61 -11.91 -3.02
N ILE A 255 -11.14 -10.74 -3.44
CA ILE A 255 -11.17 -9.53 -2.60
C ILE A 255 -12.52 -8.86 -2.76
N ARG A 256 -13.24 -8.71 -1.65
CA ARG A 256 -14.54 -8.04 -1.63
C ARG A 256 -14.40 -6.56 -1.99
N THR A 257 -15.23 -6.08 -2.92
CA THR A 257 -15.25 -4.68 -3.38
C THR A 257 -16.67 -4.10 -3.48
N ASP A 258 -17.66 -4.83 -3.01
CA ASP A 258 -19.08 -4.46 -3.06
C ASP A 258 -19.43 -3.25 -2.19
N ASP A 259 -18.67 -2.99 -1.15
CA ASP A 259 -18.77 -1.83 -0.28
C ASP A 259 -17.90 -0.63 -0.75
N TRP A 260 -17.16 -0.79 -1.85
CA TRP A 260 -16.42 0.31 -2.47
C TRP A 260 -17.31 1.14 -3.39
N ARG A 261 -16.87 2.35 -3.73
CA ARG A 261 -17.65 3.24 -4.58
C ARG A 261 -17.85 2.66 -5.97
N THR A 262 -19.09 2.62 -6.39
CA THR A 262 -19.50 2.24 -7.75
C THR A 262 -20.11 3.44 -8.47
N PRO A 263 -20.07 3.51 -9.81
CA PRO A 263 -20.72 4.57 -10.56
C PRO A 263 -22.24 4.59 -10.30
N ALA A 264 -22.81 5.78 -10.07
CA ALA A 264 -24.24 5.92 -9.87
C ALA A 264 -25.01 5.82 -11.19
N SER A 265 -24.40 6.25 -12.32
CA SER A 265 -25.05 6.23 -13.64
C SER A 265 -25.23 4.81 -14.15
N PRO A 266 -26.46 4.43 -14.61
CA PRO A 266 -26.71 3.14 -15.23
C PRO A 266 -25.89 2.87 -16.47
N LEU A 267 -25.52 3.91 -17.23
CA LEU A 267 -24.68 3.80 -18.43
C LEU A 267 -23.24 3.39 -18.10
N LEU A 268 -22.75 3.71 -16.92
CA LEU A 268 -21.43 3.33 -16.43
C LEU A 268 -21.42 1.96 -15.73
N ARG A 269 -22.60 1.39 -15.49
CA ARG A 269 -22.79 0.03 -14.95
C ARG A 269 -22.84 -1.05 -16.04
N LEU A 270 -22.55 -0.73 -17.28
CA LEU A 270 -22.78 -1.56 -18.48
C LEU A 270 -22.07 -2.92 -18.51
N SER A 271 -21.32 -3.30 -17.52
CA SER A 271 -20.71 -4.63 -17.49
C SER A 271 -20.87 -5.35 -16.17
N GLY A 272 -21.64 -4.78 -15.25
CA GLY A 272 -21.87 -5.37 -13.93
C GLY A 272 -23.34 -5.31 -13.56
N ALA A 273 -24.24 -5.94 -14.35
CA ALA A 273 -25.57 -6.22 -13.86
C ALA A 273 -25.44 -7.09 -12.63
N ALA A 274 -25.76 -6.54 -11.45
CA ALA A 274 -26.04 -7.39 -10.31
C ALA A 274 -27.18 -8.34 -10.70
N PRO A 275 -27.10 -9.63 -10.44
CA PRO A 275 -28.20 -10.53 -10.70
C PRO A 275 -29.35 -10.17 -9.75
N GLY A 276 -30.46 -9.68 -10.30
CA GLY A 276 -31.75 -9.69 -9.65
C GLY A 276 -32.39 -8.37 -9.25
N GLU A 277 -32.81 -7.59 -10.23
CA GLU A 277 -34.08 -6.86 -10.10
C GLU A 277 -34.84 -7.05 -11.41
N PRO A 278 -36.09 -7.56 -11.38
CA PRO A 278 -36.94 -7.68 -12.57
C PRO A 278 -37.34 -6.26 -13.02
N PRO A 279 -37.49 -6.04 -14.34
CA PRO A 279 -38.03 -4.78 -14.83
C PRO A 279 -39.47 -4.60 -14.34
N ALA A 280 -39.77 -3.39 -13.87
CA ALA A 280 -41.10 -2.95 -13.54
C ALA A 280 -41.96 -2.78 -14.80
#